data_bf4205c09111827acd12619d57b4283a
#
_entry.id   bf4205c09111827acd12619d57b4283a
#
_cell.length_a   1.000
_cell.length_b   1.000
_cell.length_c   1.000
_cell.angle_alpha   90.00
_cell.angle_beta   90.00
_cell.angle_gamma   90.00
#
_symmetry.space_group_name_H-M   'P 1'
#
loop_
_entity.id
_entity.type
_entity.pdbx_description
1 polymer ?
#
loop_
_entity_poly.entity_id
_entity_poly.type
_entity_poly.pdbx_seq_one_letter_code
_entity_poly.pdbx_strand_id
1 'polypeptide(L)'
;DDDEVRAFLEKELSENFRVFTATNGKVALNLLQEENEISLVLSDVMMPEMNGFELCRNIKTDIAISHIPVVLLTALSDERQRMYGISGGADGYIQKPFHVNFVKLRIIRILDEQKKLREAFLKKLQSSNMLMAQPEKVENMDDLFLRRFLTQIEEIYTDSEFNVEKLSDTLGLSRGHLHRKIKDLTGTSPVDFLRNYRLKKAAVLLKQKQYNINEIAYQTGFSSPAYFAKCFKAVYNQTPKEYQNTSE
;
A
#
# COMPACT_ATOMS: atom_id res chain seq x y z
N ASP A 1 8.23 -15.46 21.54
CA ASP A 1 8.21 -16.79 22.15
C ASP A 1 8.02 -16.71 23.66
N ASP A 2 8.44 -15.63 24.33
CA ASP A 2 8.27 -15.39 25.76
C ASP A 2 6.82 -14.92 26.03
N ASP A 3 6.05 -15.76 26.70
CA ASP A 3 4.64 -15.53 27.02
C ASP A 3 4.44 -14.30 27.93
N GLU A 4 5.36 -14.04 28.85
CA GLU A 4 5.29 -12.90 29.77
C GLU A 4 5.55 -11.59 29.01
N VAL A 5 6.56 -11.55 28.16
CA VAL A 5 6.88 -10.37 27.31
C VAL A 5 5.75 -10.14 26.30
N ARG A 6 5.19 -11.20 25.71
CA ARG A 6 4.07 -11.10 24.77
C ARG A 6 2.83 -10.53 25.45
N ALA A 7 2.42 -11.07 26.59
CA ALA A 7 1.27 -10.59 27.36
C ALA A 7 1.46 -9.15 27.85
N PHE A 8 2.68 -8.79 28.27
CA PHE A 8 3.02 -7.42 28.64
C PHE A 8 2.88 -6.46 27.48
N LEU A 9 3.47 -6.78 26.30
CA LEU A 9 3.37 -5.94 25.11
C LEU A 9 1.94 -5.85 24.60
N GLU A 10 1.19 -6.94 24.59
CA GLU A 10 -0.23 -6.94 24.22
C GLU A 10 -1.03 -5.95 25.07
N LYS A 11 -0.91 -6.04 26.40
CA LYS A 11 -1.58 -5.15 27.33
C LYS A 11 -1.24 -3.68 27.07
N GLU A 12 0.04 -3.36 27.00
CA GLU A 12 0.52 -1.98 26.89
C GLU A 12 0.21 -1.37 25.50
N LEU A 13 0.32 -2.15 24.44
CA LEU A 13 0.06 -1.66 23.08
C LEU A 13 -1.44 -1.57 22.78
N SER A 14 -2.28 -2.38 23.43
CA SER A 14 -3.75 -2.37 23.23
C SER A 14 -4.42 -1.05 23.66
N GLU A 15 -3.74 -0.20 24.43
CA GLU A 15 -4.21 1.15 24.74
C GLU A 15 -4.32 2.05 23.48
N ASN A 16 -3.46 1.82 22.50
CA ASN A 16 -3.34 2.70 21.33
C ASN A 16 -3.57 1.98 19.99
N PHE A 17 -3.48 0.64 19.97
CA PHE A 17 -3.52 -0.17 18.77
C PHE A 17 -4.45 -1.37 18.94
N ARG A 18 -5.00 -1.88 17.85
CA ARG A 18 -5.60 -3.21 17.82
C ARG A 18 -4.48 -4.23 17.68
N VAL A 19 -4.27 -5.04 18.71
CA VAL A 19 -3.16 -5.99 18.79
C VAL A 19 -3.65 -7.41 18.47
N PHE A 20 -2.88 -8.10 17.63
CA PHE A 20 -2.99 -9.54 17.38
C PHE A 20 -1.69 -10.19 17.87
N THR A 21 -1.78 -11.33 18.53
CA THR A 21 -0.62 -12.04 19.06
C THR A 21 -0.37 -13.35 18.34
N ALA A 22 0.91 -13.72 18.20
CA ALA A 22 1.36 -14.98 17.66
C ALA A 22 2.48 -15.56 18.53
N THR A 23 2.52 -16.88 18.68
CA THR A 23 3.52 -17.59 19.52
C THR A 23 4.84 -17.83 18.81
N ASN A 24 4.85 -17.81 17.46
CA ASN A 24 6.03 -17.98 16.62
C ASN A 24 5.81 -17.36 15.23
N GLY A 25 6.85 -17.35 14.40
CA GLY A 25 6.79 -16.74 13.07
C GLY A 25 5.82 -17.43 12.11
N LYS A 26 5.60 -18.74 12.26
CA LYS A 26 4.67 -19.49 11.40
C LYS A 26 3.21 -19.12 11.68
N VAL A 27 2.85 -19.00 12.95
CA VAL A 27 1.51 -18.53 13.35
C VAL A 27 1.30 -17.09 12.91
N ALA A 28 2.32 -16.23 13.06
CA ALA A 28 2.26 -14.84 12.59
C ALA A 28 2.02 -14.77 11.07
N LEU A 29 2.73 -15.59 10.28
CA LEU A 29 2.57 -15.60 8.83
C LEU A 29 1.15 -16.04 8.42
N ASN A 30 0.58 -17.05 9.08
CA ASN A 30 -0.80 -17.49 8.86
C ASN A 30 -1.81 -16.36 9.14
N LEU A 31 -1.63 -15.63 10.25
CA LEU A 31 -2.49 -14.47 10.59
C LEU A 31 -2.43 -13.38 9.52
N LEU A 32 -1.25 -13.13 8.92
CA LEU A 32 -1.10 -12.17 7.82
C LEU A 32 -1.79 -12.62 6.54
N GLN A 33 -1.88 -13.92 6.30
CA GLN A 33 -2.55 -14.51 5.13
C GLN A 33 -4.07 -14.57 5.27
N GLU A 34 -4.61 -14.59 6.49
CA GLU A 34 -6.04 -14.62 6.79
C GLU A 34 -6.78 -13.29 6.54
N GLU A 35 -6.21 -12.38 5.77
CA GLU A 35 -6.82 -11.08 5.41
C GLU A 35 -7.09 -10.14 6.60
N ASN A 36 -6.38 -10.32 7.71
CA ASN A 36 -6.45 -9.40 8.85
C ASN A 36 -5.86 -8.03 8.48
N GLU A 37 -6.45 -6.94 8.97
CA GLU A 37 -5.95 -5.56 8.77
C GLU A 37 -4.74 -5.29 9.67
N ILE A 38 -3.59 -5.92 9.36
CA ILE A 38 -2.34 -5.76 10.09
C ILE A 38 -1.50 -4.70 9.40
N SER A 39 -1.18 -3.62 10.11
CA SER A 39 -0.41 -2.48 9.60
C SER A 39 1.06 -2.50 9.97
N LEU A 40 1.49 -3.37 10.91
CA LEU A 40 2.88 -3.52 11.33
C LEU A 40 3.06 -4.87 12.04
N VAL A 41 4.21 -5.48 11.86
CA VAL A 41 4.64 -6.67 12.61
C VAL A 41 5.75 -6.28 13.57
N LEU A 42 5.57 -6.59 14.86
CA LEU A 42 6.59 -6.52 15.89
C LEU A 42 6.96 -7.94 16.30
N SER A 43 8.17 -8.38 16.04
CA SER A 43 8.59 -9.78 16.24
C SER A 43 9.87 -9.88 17.04
N ASP A 44 9.95 -10.85 17.92
CA ASP A 44 11.23 -11.29 18.45
C ASP A 44 12.07 -11.92 17.33
N VAL A 45 13.38 -11.80 17.43
CA VAL A 45 14.32 -12.50 16.55
C VAL A 45 14.39 -13.99 16.89
N MET A 46 14.49 -14.32 18.17
CA MET A 46 14.65 -15.70 18.62
C MET A 46 13.28 -16.32 18.92
N MET A 47 12.76 -17.11 18.01
CA MET A 47 11.49 -17.83 18.16
C MET A 47 11.63 -19.26 17.66
N PRO A 48 10.85 -20.22 18.22
CA PRO A 48 10.80 -21.59 17.72
C PRO A 48 10.13 -21.67 16.35
N GLU A 49 10.35 -22.75 15.63
CA GLU A 49 9.79 -23.10 14.31
C GLU A 49 10.21 -22.15 13.18
N MET A 50 9.95 -20.86 13.32
CA MET A 50 10.32 -19.80 12.38
C MET A 50 10.79 -18.59 13.19
N ASN A 51 12.04 -18.23 13.05
CA ASN A 51 12.64 -17.07 13.73
C ASN A 51 12.20 -15.74 13.08
N GLY A 52 12.46 -14.60 13.76
CA GLY A 52 12.03 -13.28 13.29
C GLY A 52 12.67 -12.84 11.98
N PHE A 53 13.89 -13.28 11.66
CA PHE A 53 14.53 -12.99 10.38
C PHE A 53 13.88 -13.76 9.23
N GLU A 54 13.55 -15.02 9.45
CA GLU A 54 12.84 -15.85 8.47
C GLU A 54 11.42 -15.30 8.24
N LEU A 55 10.71 -14.93 9.30
CA LEU A 55 9.42 -14.27 9.20
C LEU A 55 9.51 -12.98 8.38
N CYS A 56 10.47 -12.11 8.68
CA CYS A 56 10.70 -10.87 7.97
C CYS A 56 10.97 -11.14 6.48
N ARG A 57 11.85 -12.06 6.17
CA ARG A 57 12.16 -12.45 4.78
C ARG A 57 10.92 -12.95 4.05
N ASN A 58 10.12 -13.84 4.67
CA ASN A 58 8.89 -14.35 4.09
C ASN A 58 7.90 -13.22 3.79
N ILE A 59 7.71 -12.28 4.73
CA ILE A 59 6.87 -11.10 4.52
C ILE A 59 7.39 -10.27 3.35
N LYS A 60 8.68 -9.93 3.32
CA LYS A 60 9.25 -9.01 2.31
C LYS A 60 9.35 -9.61 0.91
N THR A 61 9.32 -10.94 0.79
CA THR A 61 9.32 -11.65 -0.51
C THR A 61 7.91 -12.04 -1.00
N ASP A 62 6.89 -11.95 -0.17
CA ASP A 62 5.51 -12.22 -0.55
C ASP A 62 4.85 -10.96 -1.11
N ILE A 63 4.42 -10.99 -2.36
CA ILE A 63 3.82 -9.85 -3.05
C ILE A 63 2.53 -9.35 -2.37
N ALA A 64 1.82 -10.19 -1.63
CA ALA A 64 0.57 -9.82 -0.96
C ALA A 64 0.79 -8.95 0.28
N ILE A 65 1.89 -9.19 1.01
CA ILE A 65 2.14 -8.63 2.35
C ILE A 65 3.48 -7.88 2.49
N SER A 66 4.28 -7.76 1.42
CA SER A 66 5.62 -7.10 1.45
C SER A 66 5.58 -5.65 1.93
N HIS A 67 4.46 -4.95 1.74
CA HIS A 67 4.24 -3.58 2.18
C HIS A 67 4.13 -3.43 3.70
N ILE A 68 3.89 -4.52 4.44
CA ILE A 68 3.75 -4.47 5.89
C ILE A 68 5.14 -4.31 6.52
N PRO A 69 5.36 -3.25 7.32
CA PRO A 69 6.64 -3.06 8.01
C PRO A 69 6.85 -4.08 9.10
N VAL A 70 8.12 -4.49 9.23
CA VAL A 70 8.57 -5.45 10.25
C VAL A 70 9.59 -4.79 11.15
N VAL A 71 9.31 -4.79 12.45
CA VAL A 71 10.22 -4.35 13.52
C VAL A 71 10.68 -5.56 14.31
N LEU A 72 11.98 -5.75 14.42
CA LEU A 72 12.57 -6.88 15.14
C LEU A 72 13.07 -6.48 16.53
N LEU A 73 12.66 -7.25 17.55
CA LEU A 73 13.17 -7.17 18.90
C LEU A 73 14.39 -8.09 19.01
N THR A 74 15.53 -7.58 19.47
CA THR A 74 16.78 -8.34 19.43
C THR A 74 17.60 -8.12 20.71
N ALA A 75 18.26 -9.18 21.17
CA ALA A 75 19.18 -9.14 22.32
C ALA A 75 20.57 -8.55 21.96
N LEU A 76 20.76 -8.00 20.80
CA LEU A 76 21.97 -7.51 20.13
C LEU A 76 23.25 -7.42 20.97
N SER A 77 24.07 -8.46 20.85
CA SER A 77 25.52 -8.36 21.14
C SER A 77 26.39 -8.69 19.92
N ASP A 78 25.80 -9.06 18.76
CA ASP A 78 26.57 -9.60 17.63
C ASP A 78 26.40 -8.78 16.35
N GLU A 79 27.50 -8.17 15.87
CA GLU A 79 27.56 -7.43 14.58
C GLU A 79 27.12 -8.29 13.39
N ARG A 80 27.28 -9.62 13.47
CA ARG A 80 26.83 -10.55 12.42
C ARG A 80 25.31 -10.59 12.31
N GLN A 81 24.58 -10.51 13.42
CA GLN A 81 23.10 -10.44 13.40
C GLN A 81 22.61 -9.11 12.85
N ARG A 82 23.35 -8.01 13.06
CA ARG A 82 23.07 -6.73 12.38
C ARG A 82 23.22 -6.84 10.86
N MET A 83 24.26 -7.52 10.38
CA MET A 83 24.46 -7.73 8.92
C MET A 83 23.36 -8.62 8.32
N TYR A 84 22.96 -9.69 9.00
CA TYR A 84 21.83 -10.53 8.56
C TYR A 84 20.51 -9.77 8.58
N GLY A 85 20.30 -8.88 9.54
CA GLY A 85 19.11 -8.07 9.65
C GLY A 85 19.00 -7.01 8.57
N ILE A 86 20.09 -6.35 8.20
CA ILE A 86 20.14 -5.38 7.11
C ILE A 86 19.86 -6.05 5.76
N SER A 87 20.34 -7.29 5.56
CA SER A 87 20.06 -8.09 4.35
C SER A 87 18.63 -8.67 4.34
N GLY A 88 17.94 -8.76 5.48
CA GLY A 88 16.58 -9.28 5.63
C GLY A 88 15.46 -8.30 5.35
N GLY A 89 15.75 -7.00 5.15
CA GLY A 89 14.77 -5.99 4.78
C GLY A 89 13.84 -5.52 5.92
N ALA A 90 14.22 -5.71 7.18
CA ALA A 90 13.44 -5.21 8.32
C ALA A 90 13.44 -3.67 8.37
N ASP A 91 12.27 -3.08 8.67
CA ASP A 91 12.05 -1.62 8.71
C ASP A 91 12.53 -1.00 10.03
N GLY A 92 12.83 -1.83 11.04
CA GLY A 92 13.36 -1.36 12.29
C GLY A 92 13.87 -2.46 13.20
N TYR A 93 14.74 -2.05 14.13
CA TYR A 93 15.29 -2.89 15.19
C TYR A 93 15.13 -2.20 16.52
N ILE A 94 14.78 -2.96 17.57
CA ILE A 94 14.69 -2.51 18.95
C ILE A 94 15.51 -3.48 19.81
N GLN A 95 16.51 -2.94 20.49
CA GLN A 95 17.39 -3.73 21.36
C GLN A 95 16.69 -4.04 22.69
N LYS A 96 16.78 -5.28 23.15
CA LYS A 96 16.42 -5.70 24.50
C LYS A 96 17.60 -5.42 25.47
N PRO A 97 17.36 -4.95 26.71
CA PRO A 97 16.05 -4.56 27.26
C PRO A 97 15.55 -3.22 26.71
N PHE A 98 14.23 -3.06 26.57
CA PHE A 98 13.60 -1.85 26.04
C PHE A 98 12.53 -1.30 26.99
N HIS A 99 12.25 -0.01 26.88
CA HIS A 99 11.08 0.62 27.49
C HIS A 99 9.90 0.59 26.52
N VAL A 100 8.72 0.24 26.98
CA VAL A 100 7.51 0.14 26.13
C VAL A 100 7.18 1.45 25.42
N ASN A 101 7.41 2.60 26.05
CA ASN A 101 7.22 3.91 25.42
C ASN A 101 8.12 4.10 24.19
N PHE A 102 9.33 3.55 24.20
CA PHE A 102 10.21 3.57 23.05
C PHE A 102 9.64 2.72 21.90
N VAL A 103 9.08 1.55 22.24
CA VAL A 103 8.40 0.68 21.26
C VAL A 103 7.20 1.41 20.64
N LYS A 104 6.33 2.00 21.48
CA LYS A 104 5.16 2.79 21.03
C LYS A 104 5.59 3.92 20.06
N LEU A 105 6.60 4.71 20.43
CA LEU A 105 7.12 5.80 19.58
C LEU A 105 7.71 5.29 18.27
N ARG A 106 8.42 4.17 18.28
CA ARG A 106 9.01 3.59 17.07
C ARG A 106 7.95 3.11 16.09
N ILE A 107 6.89 2.45 16.60
CA ILE A 107 5.73 2.02 15.80
C ILE A 107 5.06 3.23 15.15
N ILE A 108 4.72 4.25 15.94
CA ILE A 108 4.06 5.48 15.46
C ILE A 108 4.90 6.12 14.35
N ARG A 109 6.22 6.25 14.56
CA ARG A 109 7.12 6.85 13.58
C ARG A 109 7.14 6.11 12.25
N ILE A 110 7.21 4.77 12.29
CA ILE A 110 7.22 3.94 11.08
C ILE A 110 5.90 4.10 10.31
N LEU A 111 4.76 4.07 11.01
CA LEU A 111 3.45 4.26 10.38
C LEU A 111 3.28 5.68 9.80
N ASP A 112 3.81 6.70 10.47
CA ASP A 112 3.81 8.08 9.95
C ASP A 112 4.72 8.25 8.72
N GLU A 113 5.89 7.61 8.70
CA GLU A 113 6.79 7.59 7.54
C GLU A 113 6.11 6.95 6.33
N GLN A 114 5.42 5.82 6.52
CA GLN A 114 4.62 5.19 5.45
C GLN A 114 3.50 6.10 4.96
N LYS A 115 2.79 6.78 5.87
CA LYS A 115 1.75 7.74 5.49
C LYS A 115 2.30 8.87 4.64
N LYS A 116 3.45 9.43 4.99
CA LYS A 116 4.12 10.49 4.20
C LYS A 116 4.55 10.00 2.81
N LEU A 117 5.10 8.78 2.70
CA LEU A 117 5.45 8.18 1.42
C LEU A 117 4.21 8.01 0.52
N ARG A 118 3.11 7.55 1.08
CA ARG A 118 1.81 7.42 0.42
C ARG A 118 1.29 8.77 -0.10
N GLU A 119 1.33 9.80 0.74
CA GLU A 119 0.92 11.16 0.37
C GLU A 119 1.81 11.76 -0.73
N ALA A 120 3.12 11.52 -0.66
CA ALA A 120 4.07 11.94 -1.69
C ALA A 120 3.80 11.23 -3.03
N PHE A 121 3.50 9.92 -3.00
CA PHE A 121 3.11 9.16 -4.18
C PHE A 121 1.82 9.70 -4.81
N LEU A 122 0.80 9.97 -4.00
CA LEU A 122 -0.46 10.57 -4.46
C LEU A 122 -0.23 11.95 -5.10
N LYS A 123 0.59 12.81 -4.50
CA LYS A 123 0.95 14.11 -5.08
C LYS A 123 1.67 13.94 -6.42
N LYS A 124 2.62 13.01 -6.52
CA LYS A 124 3.32 12.69 -7.78
C LYS A 124 2.35 12.18 -8.84
N LEU A 125 1.39 11.36 -8.46
CA LEU A 125 0.30 10.94 -9.35
C LEU A 125 -0.57 12.13 -9.78
N GLN A 126 -0.77 13.16 -8.98
CA GLN A 126 -1.58 14.33 -9.31
C GLN A 126 -0.87 15.34 -10.22
N SER A 127 0.42 15.54 -10.07
CA SER A 127 1.17 16.64 -10.70
C SER A 127 1.78 16.32 -12.06
N SER A 128 1.97 15.05 -12.45
CA SER A 128 2.72 14.67 -13.64
C SER A 128 1.94 13.74 -14.57
N ASN A 129 2.38 13.64 -15.83
CA ASN A 129 1.99 12.56 -16.72
C ASN A 129 2.09 11.23 -15.97
N MET A 130 0.97 10.62 -15.69
CA MET A 130 0.84 9.42 -14.85
C MET A 130 1.64 8.22 -15.36
N LEU A 131 1.96 8.21 -16.65
CA LEU A 131 2.85 7.26 -17.32
C LEU A 131 4.29 7.32 -16.78
N MET A 132 4.69 8.45 -16.16
CA MET A 132 6.00 8.65 -15.54
C MET A 132 6.03 8.30 -14.04
N ALA A 133 4.91 7.87 -13.45
CA ALA A 133 4.86 7.48 -12.03
C ALA A 133 5.31 6.03 -11.79
N GLN A 134 5.66 5.30 -12.85
CA GLN A 134 6.29 3.98 -12.65
C GLN A 134 7.64 4.15 -11.93
N PRO A 135 7.96 3.27 -10.99
CA PRO A 135 9.29 3.23 -10.40
C PRO A 135 10.34 3.09 -11.51
N GLU A 136 11.24 4.05 -11.62
CA GLU A 136 12.33 4.00 -12.62
C GLU A 136 13.22 2.77 -12.40
N LYS A 137 13.30 2.32 -11.16
CA LYS A 137 14.06 1.16 -10.74
C LYS A 137 13.21 0.28 -9.84
N VAL A 138 13.15 -1.00 -10.10
CA VAL A 138 12.48 -1.96 -9.21
C VAL A 138 13.49 -2.36 -8.15
N GLU A 139 13.32 -1.85 -6.94
CA GLU A 139 14.22 -2.11 -5.82
C GLU A 139 13.66 -3.17 -4.87
N ASN A 140 12.31 -3.29 -4.81
CA ASN A 140 11.62 -4.21 -3.92
C ASN A 140 10.32 -4.76 -4.53
N MET A 141 9.65 -5.65 -3.80
CA MET A 141 8.41 -6.29 -4.24
C MET A 141 7.25 -5.31 -4.41
N ASP A 142 7.25 -4.20 -3.67
CA ASP A 142 6.20 -3.18 -3.77
C ASP A 142 6.35 -2.35 -5.05
N ASP A 143 7.58 -2.04 -5.46
CA ASP A 143 7.85 -1.38 -6.74
C ASP A 143 7.45 -2.26 -7.93
N LEU A 144 7.78 -3.56 -7.85
CA LEU A 144 7.36 -4.54 -8.86
C LEU A 144 5.83 -4.62 -8.94
N PHE A 145 5.17 -4.70 -7.80
CA PHE A 145 3.71 -4.72 -7.71
C PHE A 145 3.09 -3.46 -8.30
N LEU A 146 3.55 -2.27 -7.89
CA LEU A 146 3.04 -0.98 -8.39
C LEU A 146 3.22 -0.86 -9.90
N ARG A 147 4.36 -1.29 -10.44
CA ARG A 147 4.59 -1.30 -11.89
C ARG A 147 3.58 -2.19 -12.60
N ARG A 148 3.37 -3.42 -12.15
CA ARG A 148 2.39 -4.35 -12.71
C ARG A 148 0.96 -3.81 -12.60
N PHE A 149 0.61 -3.24 -11.43
CA PHE A 149 -0.69 -2.62 -11.18
C PHE A 149 -0.95 -1.44 -12.14
N LEU A 150 0.01 -0.53 -12.27
CA LEU A 150 -0.13 0.64 -13.16
C LEU A 150 -0.24 0.23 -14.64
N THR A 151 0.50 -0.80 -15.06
CA THR A 151 0.37 -1.37 -16.42
C THR A 151 -1.04 -1.91 -16.63
N GLN A 152 -1.59 -2.68 -15.69
CA GLN A 152 -2.96 -3.19 -15.78
C GLN A 152 -4.00 -2.07 -15.79
N ILE A 153 -3.84 -1.03 -14.98
CA ILE A 153 -4.72 0.14 -14.98
C ILE A 153 -4.72 0.83 -16.36
N GLU A 154 -3.55 0.96 -17.02
CA GLU A 154 -3.45 1.55 -18.37
C GLU A 154 -4.17 0.69 -19.42
N GLU A 155 -4.16 -0.63 -19.28
CA GLU A 155 -4.86 -1.53 -20.21
C GLU A 155 -6.39 -1.51 -20.03
N ILE A 156 -6.87 -1.31 -18.80
CA ILE A 156 -8.29 -1.48 -18.46
C ILE A 156 -9.06 -0.16 -18.23
N TYR A 157 -8.41 1.00 -18.22
CA TYR A 157 -9.11 2.24 -17.82
C TYR A 157 -10.27 2.62 -18.76
N THR A 158 -10.24 2.21 -20.02
CA THR A 158 -11.32 2.44 -20.99
C THR A 158 -12.49 1.46 -20.86
N ASP A 159 -12.30 0.35 -20.16
CA ASP A 159 -13.34 -0.68 -19.98
C ASP A 159 -14.36 -0.23 -18.92
N SER A 160 -15.58 0.11 -19.35
CA SER A 160 -16.67 0.51 -18.45
C SER A 160 -17.17 -0.63 -17.54
N GLU A 161 -16.93 -1.90 -17.93
CA GLU A 161 -17.32 -3.12 -17.21
C GLU A 161 -16.20 -3.63 -16.29
N PHE A 162 -15.29 -2.74 -15.91
CA PHE A 162 -14.19 -3.09 -15.02
C PHE A 162 -14.66 -3.80 -13.75
N ASN A 163 -14.01 -4.92 -13.46
CA ASN A 163 -14.24 -5.74 -12.28
C ASN A 163 -12.94 -5.92 -11.50
N VAL A 164 -12.99 -5.59 -10.18
CA VAL A 164 -11.85 -5.73 -9.25
C VAL A 164 -11.40 -7.20 -9.15
N GLU A 165 -12.32 -8.17 -9.32
CA GLU A 165 -11.99 -9.59 -9.30
C GLU A 165 -11.03 -9.95 -10.44
N LYS A 166 -11.31 -9.51 -11.68
CA LYS A 166 -10.39 -9.74 -12.81
C LYS A 166 -9.01 -9.13 -12.56
N LEU A 167 -8.96 -7.95 -11.95
CA LEU A 167 -7.69 -7.32 -11.61
C LEU A 167 -6.93 -8.10 -10.54
N SER A 168 -7.63 -8.62 -9.51
CA SER A 168 -7.00 -9.43 -8.47
C SER A 168 -6.43 -10.73 -9.03
N ASP A 169 -7.17 -11.42 -9.90
CA ASP A 169 -6.72 -12.63 -10.58
C ASP A 169 -5.47 -12.38 -11.44
N THR A 170 -5.49 -11.28 -12.23
CA THR A 170 -4.34 -10.91 -13.08
C THR A 170 -3.08 -10.60 -12.28
N LEU A 171 -3.23 -10.00 -11.10
CA LEU A 171 -2.12 -9.68 -10.20
C LEU A 171 -1.73 -10.84 -9.27
N GLY A 172 -2.49 -11.96 -9.28
CA GLY A 172 -2.22 -13.15 -8.47
C GLY A 172 -2.50 -12.92 -6.98
N LEU A 173 -3.49 -12.08 -6.64
CA LEU A 173 -3.86 -11.75 -5.27
C LEU A 173 -5.33 -12.07 -5.01
N SER A 174 -5.69 -12.35 -3.75
CA SER A 174 -7.08 -12.30 -3.34
C SER A 174 -7.60 -10.85 -3.40
N ARG A 175 -8.93 -10.68 -3.53
CA ARG A 175 -9.57 -9.37 -3.53
C ARG A 175 -9.25 -8.56 -2.27
N GLY A 176 -9.22 -9.21 -1.11
CA GLY A 176 -8.89 -8.58 0.18
C GLY A 176 -7.44 -8.08 0.21
N HIS A 177 -6.48 -8.92 -0.20
CA HIS A 177 -5.07 -8.56 -0.29
C HIS A 177 -4.83 -7.44 -1.30
N LEU A 178 -5.45 -7.50 -2.48
CA LEU A 178 -5.36 -6.43 -3.47
C LEU A 178 -5.86 -5.09 -2.90
N HIS A 179 -7.04 -5.11 -2.29
CA HIS A 179 -7.65 -3.90 -1.73
C HIS A 179 -6.74 -3.26 -0.67
N ARG A 180 -6.23 -4.06 0.27
CA ARG A 180 -5.32 -3.58 1.32
C ARG A 180 -4.03 -3.03 0.73
N LYS A 181 -3.34 -3.83 -0.08
CA LYS A 181 -2.06 -3.44 -0.66
C LYS A 181 -2.15 -2.15 -1.46
N ILE A 182 -3.18 -1.99 -2.31
CA ILE A 182 -3.40 -0.74 -3.04
C ILE A 182 -3.67 0.42 -2.07
N LYS A 183 -4.53 0.22 -1.08
CA LYS A 183 -4.86 1.25 -0.08
C LYS A 183 -3.61 1.65 0.72
N ASP A 184 -2.76 0.70 1.09
CA ASP A 184 -1.55 0.95 1.86
C ASP A 184 -0.44 1.60 1.04
N LEU A 185 -0.30 1.28 -0.22
CA LEU A 185 0.69 1.89 -1.10
C LEU A 185 0.25 3.22 -1.70
N THR A 186 -1.06 3.37 -2.00
CA THR A 186 -1.57 4.53 -2.74
C THR A 186 -2.52 5.43 -1.94
N GLY A 187 -2.98 5.00 -0.76
CA GLY A 187 -3.96 5.72 0.05
C GLY A 187 -5.40 5.65 -0.44
N THR A 188 -5.68 4.94 -1.55
CA THR A 188 -7.02 4.86 -2.15
C THR A 188 -7.42 3.43 -2.46
N SER A 189 -8.73 3.16 -2.54
CA SER A 189 -9.19 1.84 -2.99
C SER A 189 -8.85 1.61 -4.48
N PRO A 190 -8.78 0.36 -4.96
CA PRO A 190 -8.57 0.06 -6.39
C PRO A 190 -9.60 0.74 -7.31
N VAL A 191 -10.86 0.79 -6.89
CA VAL A 191 -11.96 1.44 -7.64
C VAL A 191 -11.76 2.95 -7.69
N ASP A 192 -11.43 3.57 -6.56
CA ASP A 192 -11.17 5.01 -6.48
C ASP A 192 -9.91 5.39 -7.26
N PHE A 193 -8.89 4.55 -7.22
CA PHE A 193 -7.67 4.73 -7.99
C PHE A 193 -7.98 4.76 -9.50
N LEU A 194 -8.70 3.75 -10.00
CA LEU A 194 -9.10 3.69 -11.42
C LEU A 194 -9.98 4.89 -11.80
N ARG A 195 -10.95 5.26 -10.95
CA ARG A 195 -11.80 6.43 -11.19
C ARG A 195 -10.96 7.71 -11.32
N ASN A 196 -10.03 7.94 -10.40
CA ASN A 196 -9.14 9.10 -10.45
C ASN A 196 -8.21 9.05 -11.67
N TYR A 197 -7.78 7.87 -12.07
CA TYR A 197 -7.01 7.67 -13.29
C TYR A 197 -7.80 8.08 -14.54
N ARG A 198 -9.03 7.59 -14.68
CA ARG A 198 -9.95 7.96 -15.77
C ARG A 198 -10.19 9.47 -15.84
N LEU A 199 -10.42 10.12 -14.70
CA LEU A 199 -10.62 11.57 -14.63
C LEU A 199 -9.40 12.35 -15.11
N LYS A 200 -8.19 11.87 -14.84
CA LYS A 200 -6.96 12.49 -15.34
C LYS A 200 -6.80 12.35 -16.85
N LYS A 201 -7.05 11.16 -17.39
CA LYS A 201 -7.06 10.95 -18.85
C LYS A 201 -8.10 11.88 -19.50
N ALA A 202 -9.28 12.00 -18.90
CA ALA A 202 -10.32 12.93 -19.37
C ALA A 202 -9.86 14.39 -19.33
N ALA A 203 -9.15 14.82 -18.27
CA ALA A 203 -8.64 16.19 -18.18
C ALA A 203 -7.64 16.53 -19.30
N VAL A 204 -6.82 15.56 -19.73
CA VAL A 204 -5.93 15.72 -20.88
C VAL A 204 -6.73 15.88 -22.19
N LEU A 205 -7.74 15.03 -22.42
CA LEU A 205 -8.58 15.10 -23.61
C LEU A 205 -9.42 16.39 -23.67
N LEU A 206 -9.92 16.85 -22.51
CA LEU A 206 -10.65 18.13 -22.44
C LEU A 206 -9.78 19.31 -22.89
N LYS A 207 -8.49 19.34 -22.50
CA LYS A 207 -7.55 20.41 -22.94
C LYS A 207 -7.29 20.40 -24.44
N GLN A 208 -7.36 19.26 -25.09
CA GLN A 208 -7.15 19.12 -26.54
C GLN A 208 -8.32 19.69 -27.36
N LYS A 209 -9.51 19.84 -26.76
CA LYS A 209 -10.72 20.38 -27.38
C LYS A 209 -11.17 19.66 -28.69
N GLN A 210 -10.75 18.40 -28.87
CA GLN A 210 -11.02 17.60 -30.07
C GLN A 210 -12.31 16.79 -29.98
N TYR A 211 -12.78 16.50 -28.78
CA TYR A 211 -13.94 15.65 -28.52
C TYR A 211 -14.97 16.38 -27.68
N ASN A 212 -16.24 16.00 -27.82
CA ASN A 212 -17.27 16.48 -26.92
C ASN A 212 -17.21 15.77 -25.55
N ILE A 213 -17.86 16.35 -24.54
CA ILE A 213 -17.79 15.89 -23.16
C ILE A 213 -18.32 14.45 -23.00
N ASN A 214 -19.37 14.09 -23.75
CA ASN A 214 -19.93 12.74 -23.68
C ASN A 214 -18.98 11.70 -24.31
N GLU A 215 -18.37 12.04 -25.44
CA GLU A 215 -17.34 11.18 -26.06
C GLU A 215 -16.17 10.95 -25.11
N ILE A 216 -15.67 12.01 -24.47
CA ILE A 216 -14.59 11.91 -23.50
C ILE A 216 -14.97 10.99 -22.32
N ALA A 217 -16.22 11.12 -21.81
CA ALA A 217 -16.69 10.24 -20.74
C ALA A 217 -16.61 8.76 -21.15
N TYR A 218 -17.13 8.41 -22.33
CA TYR A 218 -17.09 7.02 -22.82
C TYR A 218 -15.67 6.54 -23.15
N GLN A 219 -14.86 7.35 -23.82
CA GLN A 219 -13.47 7.01 -24.13
C GLN A 219 -12.61 6.78 -22.90
N THR A 220 -12.96 7.40 -21.79
CA THR A 220 -12.27 7.21 -20.51
C THR A 220 -12.93 6.20 -19.58
N GLY A 221 -13.83 5.35 -20.10
CA GLY A 221 -14.41 4.21 -19.41
C GLY A 221 -15.54 4.54 -18.43
N PHE A 222 -16.14 5.73 -18.51
CA PHE A 222 -17.36 6.01 -17.75
C PHE A 222 -18.58 5.52 -18.53
N SER A 223 -19.45 4.75 -17.88
CA SER A 223 -20.72 4.29 -18.46
C SER A 223 -21.79 5.40 -18.53
N SER A 224 -21.62 6.51 -17.79
CA SER A 224 -22.58 7.61 -17.72
C SER A 224 -21.87 8.97 -17.73
N PRO A 225 -22.14 9.84 -18.74
CA PRO A 225 -21.64 11.22 -18.76
C PRO A 225 -22.07 12.05 -17.54
N ALA A 226 -23.26 11.79 -16.99
CA ALA A 226 -23.73 12.49 -15.79
C ALA A 226 -22.90 12.11 -14.56
N TYR A 227 -22.58 10.82 -14.39
CA TYR A 227 -21.71 10.35 -13.33
C TYR A 227 -20.28 10.86 -13.51
N PHE A 228 -19.75 10.83 -14.74
CA PHE A 228 -18.47 11.46 -15.08
C PHE A 228 -18.41 12.93 -14.65
N ALA A 229 -19.40 13.75 -15.04
CA ALA A 229 -19.43 15.17 -14.71
C ALA A 229 -19.46 15.42 -13.18
N LYS A 230 -20.22 14.61 -12.44
CA LYS A 230 -20.25 14.65 -10.98
C LYS A 230 -18.88 14.34 -10.37
N CYS A 231 -18.24 13.26 -10.81
CA CYS A 231 -16.91 12.85 -10.31
C CYS A 231 -15.84 13.87 -10.69
N PHE A 232 -15.88 14.40 -11.91
CA PHE A 232 -14.93 15.41 -12.38
C PHE A 232 -15.03 16.70 -11.57
N LYS A 233 -16.24 17.20 -11.31
CA LYS A 233 -16.45 18.39 -10.49
C LYS A 233 -15.97 18.19 -9.05
N ALA A 234 -16.15 16.99 -8.48
CA ALA A 234 -15.68 16.67 -7.13
C ALA A 234 -14.14 16.70 -7.00
N VAL A 235 -13.40 16.35 -8.06
CA VAL A 235 -11.93 16.30 -8.05
C VAL A 235 -11.29 17.63 -8.49
N TYR A 236 -11.86 18.27 -9.52
CA TYR A 236 -11.28 19.48 -10.13
C TYR A 236 -11.95 20.78 -9.70
N ASN A 237 -13.01 20.73 -8.86
CA ASN A 237 -13.84 21.86 -8.43
C ASN A 237 -14.47 22.66 -9.58
N GLN A 238 -14.46 22.10 -10.79
CA GLN A 238 -15.02 22.66 -12.04
C GLN A 238 -15.76 21.57 -12.79
N THR A 239 -16.82 21.93 -13.50
CA THR A 239 -17.44 20.99 -14.44
C THR A 239 -16.50 20.71 -15.62
N PRO A 240 -16.66 19.57 -16.34
CA PRO A 240 -15.85 19.29 -17.53
C PRO A 240 -15.91 20.41 -18.57
N LYS A 241 -17.08 21.06 -18.73
CA LYS A 241 -17.28 22.19 -19.68
C LYS A 241 -16.51 23.44 -19.24
N GLU A 242 -16.58 23.80 -17.98
CA GLU A 242 -15.82 24.93 -17.43
C GLU A 242 -14.31 24.68 -17.57
N TYR A 243 -13.86 23.47 -17.25
CA TYR A 243 -12.46 23.08 -17.34
C TYR A 243 -11.94 23.13 -18.80
N GLN A 244 -12.75 22.67 -19.77
CA GLN A 244 -12.42 22.73 -21.19
C GLN A 244 -12.28 24.18 -21.69
N ASN A 245 -13.12 25.10 -21.17
CA ASN A 245 -13.11 26.50 -21.56
C ASN A 245 -11.99 27.33 -20.89
N THR A 246 -11.56 26.95 -19.68
CA THR A 246 -10.54 27.68 -18.89
C THR A 246 -9.10 27.29 -19.29
N SER A 247 -8.93 26.22 -20.08
CA SER A 247 -7.61 25.77 -20.55
C SER A 247 -7.19 26.57 -21.80
N GLU A 248 -6.61 27.75 -21.58
CA GLU A 248 -5.78 28.49 -22.52
C GLU A 248 -4.32 28.10 -22.39
#